data_528735ecaa5a14b8a64bb553f49c9014
#
_entry.id   528735ecaa5a14b8a64bb553f49c9014
#
_cell.length_a   1.000
_cell.length_b   1.000
_cell.length_c   1.000
_cell.angle_alpha   90.00
_cell.angle_beta   90.00
_cell.angle_gamma   90.00
#
_symmetry.space_group_name_H-M   'P 1'
#
loop_
_entity.id
_entity.type
_entity.pdbx_description
1 polymer ?
#
loop_
_entity_poly.entity_id
_entity_poly.type
_entity_poly.pdbx_seq_one_letter_code
_entity_poly.pdbx_strand_id
1 'polypeptide(L)'
;MADGGRPMTGAERRVAPREKFQPIEIRGLTSLDHKTLVSRQGHIVEASTVGFVIQLSRKDLVPKEFREALSLSELEGDQVILLIDLLNLEIGGRIARTRRINKEVYEICVDFSENAPEYWREALVDMLPRASDFD
;
A
#
# COMPACT_ATOMS: atom_id res chain seq x y z
N MET A 1 1.46 -24.92 -20.73
CA MET A 1 1.77 -24.55 -20.19
C MET A 1 1.75 -23.60 -19.87
N ALA A 2 1.61 -23.18 -19.69
CA ALA A 2 1.75 -22.56 -19.48
C ALA A 2 1.97 -21.80 -18.75
N ASP A 3 2.22 -21.19 -18.58
CA ASP A 3 2.48 -20.82 -17.73
C ASP A 3 1.96 -20.64 -17.32
N GLY A 4 1.64 -20.46 -18.00
CA GLY A 4 1.29 -20.57 -17.43
C GLY A 4 1.33 -21.83 -16.96
N GLY A 5 1.29 -22.62 -17.47
CA GLY A 5 1.48 -23.88 -16.92
C GLY A 5 2.71 -24.08 -16.07
N ARG A 6 3.32 -23.00 -15.69
CA ARG A 6 4.51 -23.03 -14.86
C ARG A 6 4.17 -23.52 -13.46
N PRO A 7 4.89 -24.51 -12.93
CA PRO A 7 4.64 -24.92 -11.55
C PRO A 7 5.06 -23.85 -10.57
N MET A 8 4.30 -23.72 -9.51
CA MET A 8 4.60 -22.79 -8.45
C MET A 8 5.67 -23.33 -7.54
N THR A 9 6.65 -22.51 -7.23
CA THR A 9 7.60 -22.85 -6.18
C THR A 9 6.95 -22.65 -4.82
N GLY A 10 7.57 -23.15 -3.76
CA GLY A 10 7.08 -22.90 -2.42
C GLY A 10 7.03 -21.41 -2.09
N ALA A 11 8.03 -20.65 -2.54
CA ALA A 11 8.06 -19.21 -2.31
C ALA A 11 6.89 -18.51 -3.01
N GLU A 12 6.60 -18.88 -4.23
CA GLU A 12 5.52 -18.29 -4.98
C GLU A 12 4.17 -18.57 -4.33
N ARG A 13 3.99 -19.75 -3.78
CA ARG A 13 2.74 -20.08 -3.11
C ARG A 13 2.53 -19.29 -1.84
N ARG A 14 3.62 -18.89 -1.18
CA ARG A 14 3.53 -18.14 0.06
C ARG A 14 3.40 -16.64 -0.17
N VAL A 15 3.72 -16.20 -1.37
CA VAL A 15 3.66 -14.77 -1.71
C VAL A 15 2.47 -14.54 -2.62
N ALA A 16 1.52 -13.78 -2.14
CA ALA A 16 0.32 -13.46 -2.92
C ALA A 16 0.73 -12.70 -4.18
N PRO A 17 0.11 -13.01 -5.32
CA PRO A 17 0.39 -12.27 -6.55
C PRO A 17 0.09 -10.79 -6.37
N ARG A 18 0.94 -9.97 -6.93
CA ARG A 18 0.73 -8.52 -6.96
C ARG A 18 0.24 -8.11 -8.34
N GLU A 19 -0.78 -7.31 -8.37
CA GLU A 19 -1.33 -6.78 -9.60
C GLU A 19 -1.12 -5.28 -9.63
N LYS A 20 -0.77 -4.78 -10.80
CA LYS A 20 -0.64 -3.35 -11.00
C LYS A 20 -1.99 -2.76 -11.33
N PHE A 21 -2.25 -1.58 -10.83
CA PHE A 21 -3.52 -0.90 -10.97
C PHE A 21 -3.30 0.48 -11.58
N GLN A 22 -4.35 1.05 -12.15
CA GLN A 22 -4.37 2.49 -12.33
C GLN A 22 -4.20 3.08 -10.93
N PRO A 23 -3.39 4.13 -10.78
CA PRO A 23 -3.17 4.68 -9.44
C PRO A 23 -4.48 5.02 -8.76
N ILE A 24 -4.66 4.47 -7.56
CA ILE A 24 -5.90 4.63 -6.80
C ILE A 24 -5.61 5.55 -5.63
N GLU A 25 -6.33 6.65 -5.58
CA GLU A 25 -6.09 7.67 -4.57
C GLU A 25 -6.46 7.18 -3.17
N ILE A 26 -5.55 7.43 -2.24
CA ILE A 26 -5.82 7.26 -0.81
C ILE A 26 -5.64 8.60 -0.11
N ARG A 27 -6.27 8.73 1.05
CA ARG A 27 -6.18 9.93 1.85
C ARG A 27 -5.97 9.60 3.31
N GLY A 28 -5.38 10.56 4.01
CA GLY A 28 -5.36 10.52 5.46
C GLY A 28 -4.53 9.39 6.03
N LEU A 29 -3.40 9.08 5.41
CA LEU A 29 -2.49 8.07 5.96
C LEU A 29 -2.01 8.54 7.33
N THR A 30 -2.44 7.85 8.37
CA THR A 30 -2.19 8.25 9.74
C THR A 30 -1.50 7.12 10.50
N SER A 31 -0.42 7.45 11.20
CA SER A 31 0.25 6.49 12.08
C SER A 31 -0.47 6.49 13.42
N LEU A 32 -0.92 5.32 13.84
CA LEU A 32 -1.54 5.17 15.15
C LEU A 32 -0.49 5.15 16.26
N ASP A 33 0.68 4.63 15.96
CA ASP A 33 1.76 4.57 16.96
C ASP A 33 2.32 5.96 17.25
N HIS A 34 2.49 6.77 16.22
CA HIS A 34 2.98 8.15 16.39
C HIS A 34 1.84 9.14 16.59
N LYS A 35 0.59 8.69 16.44
CA LYS A 35 -0.61 9.52 16.62
C LYS A 35 -0.53 10.78 15.74
N THR A 36 -0.14 10.60 14.50
CA THR A 36 0.04 11.74 13.61
C THR A 36 -0.37 11.39 12.18
N LEU A 37 -0.91 12.37 11.50
CA LEU A 37 -1.17 12.29 10.06
C LEU A 37 0.18 12.32 9.35
N VAL A 38 0.49 11.27 8.62
CA VAL A 38 1.77 11.15 7.91
C VAL A 38 1.70 11.83 6.56
N SER A 39 0.64 11.54 5.80
CA SER A 39 0.49 12.11 4.46
C SER A 39 -0.98 12.42 4.20
N ARG A 40 -1.22 13.53 3.54
CA ARG A 40 -2.59 13.93 3.19
C ARG A 40 -3.18 13.02 2.13
N GLN A 41 -2.35 12.57 1.20
CA GLN A 41 -2.83 11.71 0.11
C GLN A 41 -1.68 10.88 -0.43
N GLY A 42 -2.03 9.92 -1.27
CA GLY A 42 -1.08 9.03 -1.92
C GLY A 42 -1.82 8.18 -2.94
N HIS A 43 -1.11 7.24 -3.53
CA HIS A 43 -1.69 6.39 -4.57
C HIS A 43 -1.27 4.95 -4.38
N ILE A 44 -2.24 4.05 -4.40
CA ILE A 44 -1.96 2.61 -4.45
C ILE A 44 -1.57 2.31 -5.89
N VAL A 45 -0.40 1.71 -6.08
CA VAL A 45 0.10 1.35 -7.40
C VAL A 45 0.15 -0.15 -7.62
N GLU A 46 0.19 -0.93 -6.53
CA GLU A 46 0.11 -2.38 -6.58
C GLU A 46 -0.67 -2.86 -5.37
N ALA A 47 -1.37 -3.98 -5.53
CA ALA A 47 -2.11 -4.58 -4.43
C ALA A 47 -2.10 -6.08 -4.55
N SER A 48 -2.21 -6.74 -3.41
CA SER A 48 -2.40 -8.18 -3.30
C SER A 48 -3.24 -8.43 -2.06
N THR A 49 -3.53 -9.71 -1.79
CA THR A 49 -4.27 -10.06 -0.59
C THR A 49 -3.44 -9.90 0.69
N VAL A 50 -2.16 -9.58 0.55
CA VAL A 50 -1.29 -9.31 1.71
C VAL A 50 -1.25 -7.82 2.02
N GLY A 51 -1.19 -6.98 1.00
CA GLY A 51 -1.08 -5.56 1.25
C GLY A 51 -0.99 -4.73 -0.01
N PHE A 52 -0.65 -3.46 0.20
CA PHE A 52 -0.57 -2.47 -0.87
C PHE A 52 0.81 -1.88 -0.98
N VAL A 53 1.18 -1.52 -2.21
CA VAL A 53 2.31 -0.64 -2.45
C VAL A 53 1.72 0.74 -2.74
N ILE A 54 2.12 1.72 -1.95
CA ILE A 54 1.57 3.08 -2.01
C ILE A 54 2.70 4.05 -2.28
N GLN A 55 2.49 4.95 -3.22
CA GLN A 55 3.43 6.03 -3.48
C GLN A 55 2.92 7.31 -2.85
N LEU A 56 3.83 8.03 -2.21
CA LEU A 56 3.56 9.29 -1.53
C LEU A 56 4.44 10.37 -2.12
N SER A 57 3.87 11.54 -2.36
CA SER A 57 4.65 12.70 -2.76
C SER A 57 5.19 13.39 -1.52
N ARG A 58 6.44 13.82 -1.58
CA ARG A 58 7.08 14.53 -0.48
C ARG A 58 6.26 15.73 -0.02
N LYS A 59 5.67 16.45 -0.96
CA LYS A 59 4.89 17.65 -0.66
C LYS A 59 3.64 17.36 0.17
N ASP A 60 3.15 16.11 0.13
CA ASP A 60 1.95 15.72 0.85
C ASP A 60 2.24 15.23 2.26
N LEU A 61 3.51 15.03 2.60
CA LEU A 61 3.90 14.62 3.95
C LEU A 61 3.64 15.76 4.91
N VAL A 62 2.99 15.43 6.02
CA VAL A 62 2.58 16.43 6.98
C VAL A 62 3.68 16.74 7.99
N PRO A 63 4.35 15.74 8.62
CA PRO A 63 5.41 16.04 9.56
C PRO A 63 6.59 16.66 8.83
N LYS A 64 7.06 17.77 9.38
CA LYS A 64 8.14 18.51 8.79
C LYS A 64 9.42 17.69 8.67
N GLU A 65 9.68 16.88 9.69
CA GLU A 65 10.88 16.05 9.71
C GLU A 65 10.89 15.05 8.55
N PHE A 66 9.73 14.57 8.09
CA PHE A 66 9.69 13.64 6.96
C PHE A 66 9.87 14.37 5.63
N ARG A 67 9.45 15.64 5.57
CA ARG A 67 9.66 16.44 4.36
C ARG A 67 11.10 16.83 4.20
N GLU A 68 11.80 17.03 5.30
CA GLU A 68 13.19 17.47 5.31
C GLU A 68 14.17 16.30 5.40
N ALA A 69 13.80 15.29 6.16
CA ALA A 69 14.58 14.07 6.25
C ALA A 69 14.35 13.25 4.98
N LEU A 70 15.27 12.41 4.66
CA LEU A 70 15.23 11.67 3.40
C LEU A 70 14.69 10.26 3.55
N SER A 71 14.08 9.94 4.68
CA SER A 71 13.64 8.58 4.95
C SER A 71 12.39 8.56 5.81
N LEU A 72 11.52 7.63 5.47
CA LEU A 72 10.35 7.32 6.29
C LEU A 72 10.56 6.05 7.11
N SER A 73 11.81 5.58 7.20
CA SER A 73 12.09 4.28 7.82
C SER A 73 11.67 4.20 9.29
N GLU A 74 11.56 5.35 9.96
CA GLU A 74 11.10 5.37 11.35
C GLU A 74 9.66 4.87 11.49
N LEU A 75 8.91 4.86 10.39
CA LEU A 75 7.53 4.42 10.40
C LEU A 75 7.38 2.92 10.16
N GLU A 76 8.48 2.23 9.84
CA GLU A 76 8.39 0.79 9.61
C GLU A 76 7.95 0.10 10.89
N GLY A 77 6.95 -0.76 10.76
CA GLY A 77 6.35 -1.43 11.90
C GLY A 77 5.12 -0.74 12.46
N ASP A 78 4.90 0.52 12.08
CA ASP A 78 3.76 1.28 12.62
C ASP A 78 2.44 0.74 12.10
N GLN A 79 1.45 0.74 13.00
CA GLN A 79 0.06 0.55 12.59
C GLN A 79 -0.45 1.85 12.01
N VAL A 80 -1.09 1.75 10.86
CA VAL A 80 -1.61 2.93 10.16
C VAL A 80 -3.04 2.70 9.74
N ILE A 81 -3.75 3.79 9.48
CA ILE A 81 -5.06 3.77 8.83
C ILE A 81 -5.01 4.71 7.65
N LEU A 82 -5.82 4.41 6.65
CA LEU A 82 -5.95 5.24 5.46
C LEU A 82 -7.33 5.04 4.86
N LEU A 83 -7.75 6.00 4.06
CA LEU A 83 -9.03 5.94 3.34
C LEU A 83 -8.76 5.67 1.87
N ILE A 84 -9.37 4.62 1.33
CA ILE A 84 -9.37 4.38 -0.12
C ILE A 84 -10.50 5.21 -0.69
N ASP A 85 -10.14 6.27 -1.41
CA ASP A 85 -11.11 7.28 -1.84
C ASP A 85 -12.20 6.68 -2.74
N LEU A 86 -11.79 5.88 -3.71
CA LEU A 86 -12.71 5.25 -4.66
C LEU A 86 -13.84 4.47 -3.99
N LEU A 87 -13.51 3.77 -2.90
CA LEU A 87 -14.46 2.90 -2.20
C LEU A 87 -15.05 3.57 -0.97
N ASN A 88 -14.59 4.76 -0.64
CA ASN A 88 -14.93 5.44 0.61
C ASN A 88 -14.77 4.49 1.80
N LEU A 89 -13.65 3.79 1.82
CA LEU A 89 -13.40 2.73 2.78
C LEU A 89 -12.11 3.00 3.55
N GLU A 90 -12.23 3.03 4.87
CA GLU A 90 -11.06 3.15 5.74
C GLU A 90 -10.53 1.78 6.04
N ILE A 91 -9.24 1.60 5.90
CA ILE A 91 -8.59 0.34 6.23
C ILE A 91 -7.38 0.59 7.12
N GLY A 92 -7.02 -0.44 7.86
CA GLY A 92 -5.83 -0.42 8.69
C GLY A 92 -4.81 -1.43 8.22
N GLY A 93 -3.57 -1.20 8.56
CA GLY A 93 -2.49 -2.11 8.23
C GLY A 93 -1.23 -1.72 8.98
N ARG A 94 -0.13 -2.37 8.62
CA ARG A 94 1.17 -2.10 9.20
C ARG A 94 2.14 -1.74 8.09
N ILE A 95 2.94 -0.70 8.30
CA ILE A 95 3.98 -0.36 7.34
C ILE A 95 5.07 -1.42 7.44
N ALA A 96 5.20 -2.23 6.39
CA ALA A 96 6.20 -3.29 6.36
C ALA A 96 7.55 -2.78 5.88
N ARG A 97 7.54 -1.88 4.92
CA ARG A 97 8.77 -1.32 4.35
C ARG A 97 8.52 0.07 3.83
N THR A 98 9.61 0.84 3.79
CA THR A 98 9.60 2.16 3.17
C THR A 98 10.79 2.24 2.23
N ARG A 99 10.64 3.04 1.18
CA ARG A 99 11.70 3.24 0.21
C ARG A 99 11.57 4.62 -0.40
N ARG A 100 12.70 5.24 -0.65
CA ARG A 100 12.72 6.50 -1.36
C ARG A 100 12.98 6.21 -2.84
N ILE A 101 12.04 6.62 -3.69
CA ILE A 101 12.18 6.42 -5.13
C ILE A 101 13.07 7.51 -5.73
N ASN A 102 12.79 8.75 -5.36
CA ASN A 102 13.58 9.89 -5.80
C ASN A 102 13.36 11.03 -4.80
N LYS A 103 13.80 12.23 -5.12
CA LYS A 103 13.70 13.36 -4.19
C LYS A 103 12.27 13.70 -3.82
N GLU A 104 11.30 13.39 -4.69
CA GLU A 104 9.92 13.82 -4.52
C GLU A 104 8.96 12.68 -4.19
N VAL A 105 9.40 11.44 -4.34
CA VAL A 105 8.49 10.31 -4.24
C VAL A 105 9.04 9.27 -3.28
N TYR A 106 8.20 8.87 -2.34
CA TYR A 106 8.44 7.75 -1.44
C TYR A 106 7.48 6.62 -1.76
N GLU A 107 7.89 5.41 -1.43
CA GLU A 107 7.05 4.24 -1.58
C GLU A 107 6.99 3.52 -0.26
N ILE A 108 5.78 3.14 0.15
CA ILE A 108 5.60 2.35 1.35
C ILE A 108 4.81 1.09 0.99
N CYS A 109 5.12 0.01 1.70
CA CYS A 109 4.37 -1.24 1.59
C CYS A 109 3.58 -1.38 2.88
N VAL A 110 2.26 -1.44 2.75
CA VAL A 110 1.36 -1.59 3.91
C VAL A 110 0.80 -3.00 3.88
N ASP A 111 1.10 -3.77 4.92
CA ASP A 111 0.62 -5.13 5.09
C ASP A 111 -0.65 -5.08 5.92
N PHE A 112 -1.77 -5.56 5.37
CA PHE A 112 -3.03 -5.61 6.10
C PHE A 112 -3.49 -7.03 6.38
N SER A 113 -2.59 -8.01 6.23
CA SER A 113 -2.95 -9.42 6.39
C SER A 113 -3.41 -9.78 7.79
N GLU A 114 -2.95 -9.04 8.81
CA GLU A 114 -3.37 -9.27 10.19
C GLU A 114 -4.59 -8.46 10.59
N ASN A 115 -5.04 -7.55 9.72
CA ASN A 115 -6.12 -6.63 10.05
C ASN A 115 -7.49 -7.11 9.55
N ALA A 116 -7.52 -8.13 8.70
CA ALA A 116 -8.76 -8.62 8.14
C ALA A 116 -8.61 -10.07 7.69
N PRO A 117 -9.70 -10.85 7.71
CA PRO A 117 -9.66 -12.21 7.22
C PRO A 117 -9.34 -12.29 5.73
N GLU A 118 -8.78 -13.39 5.31
CA GLU A 118 -8.34 -13.56 3.93
C GLU A 118 -9.49 -13.35 2.93
N TYR A 119 -10.66 -13.91 3.21
CA TYR A 119 -11.79 -13.77 2.30
C TYR A 119 -12.17 -12.31 2.08
N TRP A 120 -12.06 -11.50 3.13
CA TRP A 120 -12.37 -10.07 3.04
C TRP A 120 -11.34 -9.35 2.19
N ARG A 121 -10.07 -9.71 2.39
CA ARG A 121 -8.98 -9.09 1.63
C ARG A 121 -9.06 -9.45 0.15
N GLU A 122 -9.45 -10.69 -0.16
CA GLU A 122 -9.66 -11.10 -1.55
C GLU A 122 -10.79 -10.30 -2.19
N ALA A 123 -11.89 -10.12 -1.46
CA ALA A 123 -13.00 -9.34 -1.96
C ALA A 123 -12.60 -7.88 -2.20
N LEU A 124 -11.79 -7.32 -1.32
CA LEU A 124 -11.32 -5.95 -1.49
C LEU A 124 -10.49 -5.81 -2.76
N VAL A 125 -9.53 -6.70 -2.96
CA VAL A 125 -8.67 -6.64 -4.15
C VAL A 125 -9.50 -6.76 -5.42
N ASP A 126 -10.53 -7.61 -5.41
CA ASP A 126 -11.40 -7.77 -6.57
C ASP A 126 -12.20 -6.50 -6.89
N MET A 127 -12.41 -5.64 -5.91
CA MET A 127 -13.14 -4.39 -6.12
C MET A 127 -12.27 -3.27 -6.69
N LEU A 128 -10.95 -3.46 -6.70
CA LEU A 128 -10.06 -2.41 -7.18
C LEU A 128 -9.93 -2.48 -8.70
N PRO A 129 -9.92 -1.33 -9.39
CA PRO A 129 -9.78 -1.33 -10.84
C PRO A 129 -8.36 -1.69 -11.25
N ARG A 130 -8.24 -2.66 -12.14
CA ARG A 130 -6.95 -3.08 -12.66
C ARG A 130 -6.60 -2.28 -13.90
N ALA A 131 -5.30 -2.22 -14.21
CA ALA A 131 -4.84 -1.49 -15.39
C ALA A 131 -5.54 -2.03 -16.65
N SER A 132 -5.72 -3.35 -16.74
CA SER A 132 -6.34 -3.97 -17.91
C SER A 132 -7.82 -3.60 -18.07
N ASP A 133 -8.47 -3.12 -17.02
CA ASP A 133 -9.88 -2.73 -17.09
C ASP A 133 -10.10 -1.45 -17.92
N PHE A 134 -9.02 -0.77 -18.24
CA PHE A 134 -9.09 0.52 -18.93
C PHE A 134 -8.57 0.44 -20.36
N ASP A 135 -8.23 -0.74 -20.82
CA ASP A 135 -7.70 -0.93 -22.18
C ASP A 135 -8.80 -0.93 -23.26
#